data_92a1318cce1714f0c69a04383908db65
#
_entry.id   92a1318cce1714f0c69a04383908db65
#
_cell.length_a   1.000
_cell.length_b   1.000
_cell.length_c   1.000
_cell.angle_alpha   90.00
_cell.angle_beta   90.00
_cell.angle_gamma   90.00
#
_symmetry.space_group_name_H-M   'P 1'
#
loop_
_entity.id
_entity.type
_entity.pdbx_description
1 polymer ?
#
loop_
_entity_poly.entity_id
_entity_poly.type
_entity_poly.pdbx_seq_one_letter_code
_entity_poly.pdbx_strand_id
1 'polypeptide(L)'
;MRVIPNQIDFSGPIVIVGFGSIGKGTLPLILRHIRAPRASMVVIDPDDSCRRLAELEGVRFEKIALRPDNYRKVLTPLIRGGFVVNLSVDVSSVALIKLCRELDALYIDTCIEPWAGGYVDPGMPLAQRTNYA
;
A
#
# COMPACT_ATOMS: atom_id res chain seq x y z
N MET A 1 -4.89 -1.26 29.26
CA MET A 1 -5.04 -1.48 27.79
C MET A 1 -6.50 -1.78 27.49
N ARG A 2 -7.16 -0.94 26.70
CA ARG A 2 -8.56 -1.19 26.31
C ARG A 2 -8.55 -2.33 25.29
N VAL A 3 -9.11 -3.46 25.64
CA VAL A 3 -9.37 -4.54 24.68
C VAL A 3 -10.50 -4.07 23.76
N ILE A 4 -10.20 -3.89 22.49
CA ILE A 4 -11.22 -3.60 21.48
C ILE A 4 -11.81 -4.96 21.08
N PRO A 5 -13.11 -5.20 21.29
CA PRO A 5 -13.73 -6.46 20.88
C PRO A 5 -13.59 -6.66 19.36
N ASN A 6 -13.35 -7.89 18.93
CA ASN A 6 -13.28 -8.29 17.51
C ASN A 6 -12.06 -7.80 16.72
N GLN A 7 -10.91 -7.60 17.37
CA GLN A 7 -9.66 -7.43 16.63
C GLN A 7 -9.17 -8.77 16.06
N ILE A 8 -8.65 -8.71 14.84
CA ILE A 8 -7.97 -9.84 14.19
C ILE A 8 -6.47 -9.70 14.44
N ASP A 9 -5.83 -10.77 14.88
CA ASP A 9 -4.38 -10.80 15.05
C ASP A 9 -3.69 -10.98 13.70
N PHE A 10 -2.71 -10.13 13.42
CA PHE A 10 -1.84 -10.22 12.26
C PHE A 10 -0.40 -9.91 12.68
N SER A 11 0.49 -10.88 12.54
CA SER A 11 1.87 -10.77 13.00
C SER A 11 2.85 -10.24 11.95
N GLY A 12 2.46 -10.25 10.67
CA GLY A 12 3.29 -9.78 9.58
C GLY A 12 3.34 -8.25 9.45
N PRO A 13 4.25 -7.72 8.63
CA PRO A 13 4.28 -6.29 8.34
C PRO A 13 3.06 -5.85 7.55
N ILE A 14 2.62 -4.61 7.78
CA ILE A 14 1.55 -3.97 6.99
C ILE A 14 2.15 -2.75 6.30
N VAL A 15 2.05 -2.73 4.97
CA VAL A 15 2.55 -1.63 4.14
C VAL A 15 1.37 -0.95 3.46
N ILE A 16 1.18 0.33 3.76
CA ILE A 16 0.16 1.17 3.13
C ILE A 16 0.86 1.98 2.03
N VAL A 17 0.46 1.77 0.80
CA VAL A 17 0.94 2.52 -0.36
C VAL A 17 -0.12 3.56 -0.72
N GLY A 18 0.24 4.84 -0.60
CA GLY A 18 -0.67 5.96 -0.76
C GLY A 18 -1.27 6.44 0.56
N PHE A 19 -1.13 7.74 0.84
CA PHE A 19 -1.60 8.36 2.09
C PHE A 19 -2.34 9.68 1.83
N GLY A 20 -3.17 9.68 0.80
CA GLY A 20 -4.14 10.73 0.51
C GLY A 20 -5.37 10.61 1.41
N SER A 21 -6.52 11.12 0.96
CA SER A 21 -7.77 11.11 1.75
C SER A 21 -8.19 9.70 2.16
N ILE A 22 -8.07 8.72 1.26
CA ILE A 22 -8.43 7.32 1.56
C ILE A 22 -7.44 6.72 2.57
N GLY A 23 -6.14 6.91 2.38
CA GLY A 23 -5.10 6.39 3.28
C GLY A 23 -5.22 6.94 4.69
N LYS A 24 -5.45 8.24 4.83
CA LYS A 24 -5.67 8.90 6.13
C LYS A 24 -6.91 8.36 6.86
N GLY A 25 -7.96 8.03 6.12
CA GLY A 25 -9.17 7.43 6.70
C GLY A 25 -9.00 5.94 7.01
N THR A 26 -8.19 5.23 6.24
CA THR A 26 -8.00 3.78 6.37
C THR A 26 -7.08 3.41 7.54
N LEU A 27 -6.02 4.18 7.80
CA LEU A 27 -5.06 3.88 8.86
C LEU A 27 -5.73 3.71 10.24
N PRO A 28 -6.58 4.64 10.70
CA PRO A 28 -7.27 4.47 12.00
C PRO A 28 -8.15 3.21 12.05
N LEU A 29 -8.77 2.83 10.93
CA LEU A 29 -9.60 1.62 10.85
C LEU A 29 -8.74 0.36 10.96
N ILE A 30 -7.61 0.30 10.28
CA ILE A 30 -6.65 -0.80 10.41
C ILE A 30 -6.22 -0.94 11.87
N LEU A 31 -5.78 0.15 12.50
CA LEU A 31 -5.31 0.15 13.87
C LEU A 31 -6.40 -0.24 14.89
N ARG A 32 -7.66 0.03 14.56
CA ARG A 32 -8.81 -0.33 15.40
C ARG A 32 -9.16 -1.81 15.28
N HIS A 33 -9.07 -2.39 14.10
CA HIS A 33 -9.61 -3.73 13.81
C HIS A 33 -8.54 -4.81 13.69
N ILE A 34 -7.28 -4.42 13.45
CA ILE A 34 -6.18 -5.36 13.28
C ILE A 34 -5.15 -5.12 14.38
N ARG A 35 -4.86 -6.18 15.15
CA ARG A 35 -3.78 -6.17 16.12
C ARG A 35 -2.50 -6.60 15.43
N ALA A 36 -1.68 -5.62 15.06
CA ALA A 36 -0.39 -5.84 14.42
C ALA A 36 0.69 -4.98 15.09
N PRO A 37 1.97 -5.41 15.06
CA PRO A 37 3.07 -4.61 15.59
C PRO A 37 3.22 -3.31 14.80
N ARG A 38 3.01 -2.16 15.43
CA ARG A 38 3.16 -0.85 14.76
C ARG A 38 4.56 -0.60 14.24
N ALA A 39 5.57 -1.18 14.89
CA ALA A 39 6.96 -1.10 14.43
C ALA A 39 7.18 -1.77 13.06
N SER A 40 6.30 -2.70 12.66
CA SER A 40 6.33 -3.36 11.35
C SER A 40 5.38 -2.70 10.35
N MET A 41 4.73 -1.61 10.69
CA MET A 41 3.85 -0.88 9.80
C MET A 41 4.58 0.29 9.16
N VAL A 42 4.37 0.50 7.87
CA VAL A 42 4.93 1.62 7.13
C VAL A 42 3.92 2.18 6.13
N VAL A 43 3.90 3.50 6.04
CA VAL A 43 3.20 4.24 4.99
C VAL A 43 4.22 4.72 3.97
N ILE A 44 3.93 4.52 2.69
CA ILE A 44 4.76 4.99 1.58
C ILE A 44 3.91 5.93 0.72
N ASP A 45 4.39 7.15 0.55
CA ASP A 45 3.75 8.15 -0.32
C ASP A 45 4.80 9.14 -0.85
N PRO A 46 4.71 9.60 -2.10
CA PRO A 46 5.62 10.62 -2.62
C PRO A 46 5.41 12.00 -1.98
N ASP A 47 4.22 12.26 -1.43
CA ASP A 47 3.88 13.49 -0.71
C ASP A 47 3.93 13.26 0.81
N ASP A 48 4.77 14.00 1.50
CA ASP A 48 4.97 13.89 2.95
C ASP A 48 4.14 14.89 3.78
N SER A 49 3.22 15.62 3.17
CA SER A 49 2.38 16.60 3.86
C SER A 49 1.57 16.01 5.02
N CYS A 50 1.25 14.73 4.95
CA CYS A 50 0.50 13.99 5.97
C CYS A 50 1.36 13.04 6.82
N ARG A 51 2.69 13.09 6.70
CA ARG A 51 3.64 12.26 7.48
C ARG A 51 3.31 12.24 8.96
N ARG A 52 3.04 13.42 9.54
CA ARG A 52 2.78 13.56 10.97
C ARG A 52 1.59 12.72 11.45
N LEU A 53 0.58 12.53 10.61
CA LEU A 53 -0.59 11.72 10.99
C LEU A 53 -0.22 10.24 11.18
N ALA A 54 0.65 9.70 10.34
CA ALA A 54 1.16 8.34 10.50
C ALA A 54 2.06 8.22 11.73
N GLU A 55 2.99 9.16 11.90
CA GLU A 55 3.95 9.15 13.00
C GLU A 55 3.29 9.31 14.37
N LEU A 56 2.21 10.10 14.49
CA LEU A 56 1.43 10.22 15.72
C LEU A 56 0.78 8.89 16.12
N GLU A 57 0.49 8.02 15.18
CA GLU A 57 -0.01 6.67 15.43
C GLU A 57 1.09 5.63 15.65
N GLY A 58 2.35 6.05 15.68
CA GLY A 58 3.51 5.16 15.82
C GLY A 58 3.83 4.36 14.57
N VAL A 59 3.38 4.82 13.41
CA VAL A 59 3.60 4.16 12.11
C VAL A 59 4.67 4.93 11.34
N ARG A 60 5.66 4.20 10.82
CA ARG A 60 6.74 4.79 10.03
C ARG A 60 6.20 5.32 8.70
N PHE A 61 6.74 6.45 8.27
CA PHE A 61 6.43 7.06 6.99
C PHE A 61 7.68 7.17 6.12
N GLU A 62 7.59 6.72 4.88
CA GLU A 62 8.65 6.82 3.89
C GLU A 62 8.18 7.65 2.69
N LYS A 63 8.88 8.75 2.43
CA LYS A 63 8.62 9.60 1.27
C LYS A 63 9.28 8.99 0.04
N ILE A 64 8.54 8.15 -0.66
CA ILE A 64 9.03 7.44 -1.85
C ILE A 64 7.93 7.42 -2.90
N ALA A 65 8.27 7.79 -4.13
CA ALA A 65 7.45 7.52 -5.31
C ALA A 65 7.79 6.13 -5.86
N LEU A 66 6.86 5.19 -5.80
CA LEU A 66 7.05 3.88 -6.41
C LEU A 66 6.93 3.99 -7.94
N ARG A 67 7.89 3.40 -8.62
CA ARG A 67 8.01 3.39 -10.08
C ARG A 67 8.41 1.99 -10.58
N PRO A 68 8.26 1.72 -11.89
CA PRO A 68 8.67 0.43 -12.46
C PRO A 68 10.12 0.03 -12.14
N ASP A 69 11.00 1.02 -12.00
CA ASP A 69 12.44 0.81 -11.78
C ASP A 69 12.84 0.63 -10.31
N ASN A 70 11.96 0.93 -9.35
CA ASN A 70 12.33 0.90 -7.93
C ASN A 70 11.39 0.07 -7.02
N TYR A 71 10.15 -0.21 -7.43
CA TYR A 71 9.16 -0.81 -6.53
C TYR A 71 9.61 -2.13 -5.89
N ARG A 72 10.28 -2.97 -6.66
CA ARG A 72 10.78 -4.26 -6.15
C ARG A 72 11.86 -4.05 -5.09
N LYS A 73 12.80 -3.16 -5.33
CA LYS A 73 13.88 -2.84 -4.39
C LYS A 73 13.34 -2.25 -3.09
N VAL A 74 12.35 -1.36 -3.20
CA VAL A 74 11.74 -0.69 -2.04
C VAL A 74 10.89 -1.65 -1.22
N LEU A 75 10.01 -2.41 -1.89
CA LEU A 75 8.98 -3.20 -1.20
C LEU A 75 9.48 -4.56 -0.72
N THR A 76 10.39 -5.21 -1.42
CA THR A 76 10.83 -6.58 -1.08
C THR A 76 11.25 -6.72 0.40
N PRO A 77 12.06 -5.83 0.99
CA PRO A 77 12.43 -5.95 2.41
C PRO A 77 11.29 -5.65 3.38
N LEU A 78 10.19 -5.06 2.92
CA LEU A 78 9.11 -4.56 3.77
C LEU A 78 7.89 -5.47 3.82
N ILE A 79 7.63 -6.27 2.78
CA ILE A 79 6.33 -6.93 2.58
C ILE A 79 6.32 -8.44 2.74
N ARG A 80 7.47 -9.10 2.88
CA ARG A 80 7.53 -10.57 2.96
C ARG A 80 6.67 -11.11 4.11
N GLY A 81 5.73 -12.00 3.78
CA GLY A 81 4.78 -12.54 4.75
C GLY A 81 3.83 -11.51 5.34
N GLY A 82 3.73 -10.34 4.71
CA GLY A 82 2.96 -9.20 5.20
C GLY A 82 1.65 -8.96 4.46
N PHE A 83 1.21 -7.72 4.52
CA PHE A 83 -0.03 -7.27 3.89
C PHE A 83 0.20 -5.91 3.23
N VAL A 84 -0.01 -5.83 1.93
CA VAL A 84 0.06 -4.59 1.16
C VAL A 84 -1.34 -4.04 0.95
N VAL A 85 -1.56 -2.83 1.42
CA VAL A 85 -2.80 -2.06 1.24
C VAL A 85 -2.49 -0.94 0.25
N ASN A 86 -2.86 -1.12 -1.01
CA ASN A 86 -2.56 -0.15 -2.07
C ASN A 86 -3.73 0.82 -2.26
N LEU A 87 -3.54 2.03 -1.79
CA LEU A 87 -4.51 3.14 -1.87
C LEU A 87 -3.97 4.28 -2.74
N SER A 88 -2.94 4.00 -3.53
CA SER A 88 -2.25 4.98 -4.37
C SER A 88 -2.90 5.11 -5.74
N VAL A 89 -2.51 6.15 -6.44
CA VAL A 89 -2.68 6.29 -7.89
C VAL A 89 -1.32 6.08 -8.56
N ASP A 90 -1.32 5.75 -9.84
CA ASP A 90 -0.11 5.63 -10.66
C ASP A 90 0.89 4.52 -10.23
N VAL A 91 0.46 3.61 -9.38
CA VAL A 91 1.25 2.41 -9.02
C VAL A 91 0.52 1.17 -9.53
N SER A 92 1.18 0.39 -10.39
CA SER A 92 0.56 -0.76 -11.03
C SER A 92 0.08 -1.81 -10.03
N SER A 93 -1.22 -2.04 -10.00
CA SER A 93 -1.84 -3.09 -9.19
C SER A 93 -1.32 -4.47 -9.59
N VAL A 94 -1.20 -4.75 -10.89
CA VAL A 94 -0.69 -6.03 -11.39
C VAL A 94 0.74 -6.30 -10.94
N ALA A 95 1.59 -5.27 -10.99
CA ALA A 95 2.98 -5.40 -10.54
C ALA A 95 3.06 -5.73 -9.04
N LEU A 96 2.25 -5.05 -8.22
CA LEU A 96 2.21 -5.29 -6.78
C LEU A 96 1.61 -6.67 -6.44
N ILE A 97 0.55 -7.09 -7.13
CA ILE A 97 -0.05 -8.43 -6.94
C ILE A 97 0.98 -9.52 -7.23
N LYS A 98 1.72 -9.40 -8.34
CA LYS A 98 2.76 -10.39 -8.68
C LYS A 98 3.87 -10.42 -7.62
N LEU A 99 4.34 -9.26 -7.17
CA LEU A 99 5.37 -9.19 -6.13
C LEU A 99 4.87 -9.78 -4.81
N CYS A 100 3.64 -9.49 -4.41
CA CYS A 100 3.03 -10.05 -3.21
C CYS A 100 2.96 -11.58 -3.27
N ARG A 101 2.58 -12.15 -4.41
CA ARG A 101 2.57 -13.61 -4.61
C ARG A 101 3.96 -14.23 -4.46
N GLU A 102 4.99 -13.59 -4.99
CA GLU A 102 6.37 -14.05 -4.88
C GLU A 102 6.88 -14.04 -3.43
N LEU A 103 6.36 -13.15 -2.60
CA LEU A 103 6.84 -12.90 -1.23
C LEU A 103 5.86 -13.37 -0.15
N ASP A 104 4.87 -14.19 -0.50
CA ASP A 104 3.83 -14.68 0.42
C ASP A 104 3.12 -13.55 1.18
N ALA A 105 2.90 -12.42 0.53
CA ALA A 105 2.19 -11.28 1.08
C ALA A 105 0.74 -11.25 0.61
N LEU A 106 -0.15 -10.79 1.49
CA LEU A 106 -1.54 -10.47 1.15
C LEU A 106 -1.60 -9.12 0.43
N TYR A 107 -2.62 -8.93 -0.38
CA TYR A 107 -2.80 -7.70 -1.15
C TYR A 107 -4.27 -7.28 -1.20
N ILE A 108 -4.50 -5.98 -1.07
CA ILE A 108 -5.78 -5.36 -1.35
C ILE A 108 -5.56 -3.97 -1.96
N ASP A 109 -6.44 -3.57 -2.85
CA ASP A 109 -6.52 -2.20 -3.36
C ASP A 109 -7.97 -1.72 -3.42
N THR A 110 -8.14 -0.44 -3.70
CA THR A 110 -9.45 0.20 -3.90
C THR A 110 -9.77 0.43 -5.37
N CYS A 111 -8.77 0.40 -6.22
CA CYS A 111 -8.90 0.62 -7.66
C CYS A 111 -7.73 -0.04 -8.38
N ILE A 112 -8.00 -0.71 -9.49
CA ILE A 112 -6.94 -1.25 -10.35
C ILE A 112 -6.29 -0.09 -11.09
N GLU A 113 -5.00 0.10 -10.86
CA GLU A 113 -4.20 1.16 -11.45
C GLU A 113 -3.09 0.62 -12.35
N PRO A 114 -2.78 1.27 -13.49
CA PRO A 114 -1.53 1.07 -14.22
C PRO A 114 -0.42 1.94 -13.60
N TRP A 115 0.81 1.75 -14.07
CA TRP A 115 1.86 2.75 -13.82
C TRP A 115 1.47 4.12 -14.41
N ALA A 116 2.08 5.19 -13.86
CA ALA A 116 1.87 6.56 -14.32
C ALA A 116 1.93 6.67 -15.86
N GLY A 117 0.92 7.34 -16.44
CA GLY A 117 0.78 7.49 -17.88
C GLY A 117 0.13 6.31 -18.62
N GLY A 118 -0.11 5.17 -17.96
CA GLY A 118 -0.65 3.98 -18.61
C GLY A 118 -2.03 4.17 -19.23
N TYR A 119 -2.89 4.99 -18.64
CA TYR A 119 -4.22 5.29 -19.20
C TYR A 119 -4.20 6.10 -20.49
N VAL A 120 -3.15 6.87 -20.71
CA VAL A 120 -3.04 7.82 -21.84
C VAL A 120 -1.96 7.45 -22.84
N ASP A 121 -1.31 6.31 -22.69
CA ASP A 121 -0.26 5.84 -23.59
C ASP A 121 -0.85 5.46 -24.96
N PRO A 122 -0.56 6.21 -26.04
CA PRO A 122 -1.10 5.91 -27.36
C PRO A 122 -0.52 4.63 -27.97
N GLY A 123 0.64 4.17 -27.48
CA GLY A 123 1.25 2.91 -27.92
C GLY A 123 0.60 1.66 -27.35
N MET A 124 -0.29 1.82 -26.35
CA MET A 124 -0.97 0.73 -25.69
C MET A 124 -2.39 0.54 -26.24
N PRO A 125 -2.81 -0.69 -26.59
CA PRO A 125 -4.20 -0.95 -27.01
C PRO A 125 -5.22 -0.47 -25.96
N LEU A 126 -6.37 0.02 -26.41
CA LEU A 126 -7.44 0.51 -25.52
C LEU A 126 -7.84 -0.50 -24.45
N ALA A 127 -7.92 -1.78 -24.81
CA ALA A 127 -8.24 -2.85 -23.89
C ALA A 127 -7.25 -2.94 -22.72
N GLN A 128 -5.98 -2.60 -22.93
CA GLN A 128 -4.93 -2.63 -21.90
C GLN A 128 -4.84 -1.33 -21.10
N ARG A 129 -5.54 -0.28 -21.53
CA ARG A 129 -5.60 1.00 -20.83
C ARG A 129 -6.80 1.12 -19.88
N THR A 130 -7.61 0.07 -19.78
CA THR A 130 -8.81 0.06 -18.95
C THR A 130 -8.65 -0.83 -17.74
N ASN A 131 -9.49 -0.65 -16.74
CA ASN A 131 -9.54 -1.49 -15.54
C ASN A 131 -10.09 -2.91 -15.83
N TYR A 132 -10.46 -3.21 -17.07
CA TYR A 132 -11.00 -4.50 -17.50
C TYR A 132 -10.03 -5.31 -18.38
N ALA A 133 -8.76 -4.87 -18.45
CA ALA A 133 -7.74 -5.54 -19.26
C ALA A 133 -7.21 -6.82 -18.61
#